data_6ebc6c9905686d471f123567ee929f47
#
_entry.id   6ebc6c9905686d471f123567ee929f47
#
_cell.length_a   1.000
_cell.length_b   1.000
_cell.length_c   1.000
_cell.angle_alpha   90.00
_cell.angle_beta   90.00
_cell.angle_gamma   90.00
#
_symmetry.space_group_name_H-M   'P 1'
#
loop_
_entity.id
_entity.type
_entity.pdbx_description
1 polymer ?
#
loop_
_entity_poly.entity_id
_entity_poly.type
_entity_poly.pdbx_seq_one_letter_code
_entity_poly.pdbx_strand_id
1 'polypeptide(L)'
;LKAIHVNEYEDDQEGFNLGTPSDNNDSIGNQLSTYRSIVSQTGAKGPLEAVSMDYARGTISQDFTATVENLVHMFSRIDQIKDEMNNISGEIEVLTKLAPLGIDLDLLGGYSSITSFVGTCLKPSQITDMKLPEGVLMATNNDIVAVFCTPQHQAMMSSLLESSGFQPLEIPSGQGSVPDLIQDTVNVQTELSQELVSIETKIQNWTEEHGAELCVGLELLEMDFSESEAPVKIAVTDHTFVIDGWVTDDRSEEVIEALNPYCQHIEYEPVKPSILDHHHHDHHSSEPKPPVAFGDHGALSLIHI
;
A
#
# COMPACT_ATOMS: atom_id res chain seq x y z
N LEU A 1 7.21 4.38 32.32
CA LEU A 1 8.23 4.02 31.29
C LEU A 1 8.62 5.19 30.36
N LYS A 2 7.74 6.16 30.09
CA LYS A 2 8.12 7.37 29.31
C LYS A 2 9.21 8.26 29.97
N ALA A 3 9.62 7.95 31.18
CA ALA A 3 10.65 8.69 31.90
C ALA A 3 12.05 8.10 31.77
N ILE A 4 12.18 6.93 31.18
CA ILE A 4 13.45 6.20 31.04
C ILE A 4 13.72 6.02 29.55
N HIS A 5 14.94 6.35 29.14
CA HIS A 5 15.46 5.96 27.84
C HIS A 5 16.27 4.68 28.03
N VAL A 6 15.81 3.58 27.47
CA VAL A 6 16.47 2.29 27.54
C VAL A 6 17.59 2.23 26.49
N ASN A 7 18.80 1.88 26.90
CA ASN A 7 19.91 1.68 25.99
C ASN A 7 19.73 0.36 25.23
N GLU A 8 20.06 0.35 23.94
CA GLU A 8 20.07 -0.86 23.14
C GLU A 8 21.40 -1.61 23.39
N TYR A 9 21.30 -2.91 23.67
CA TYR A 9 22.47 -3.78 23.77
C TYR A 9 22.90 -4.25 22.40
N GLU A 10 24.21 -4.31 22.15
CA GLU A 10 24.81 -4.92 20.95
C GLU A 10 25.21 -6.38 21.24
N ASP A 11 25.17 -7.23 20.23
CA ASP A 11 25.26 -8.69 20.28
C ASP A 11 26.66 -9.24 20.73
N ASP A 12 27.58 -8.40 21.18
CA ASP A 12 29.00 -8.75 21.41
C ASP A 12 29.44 -8.86 22.89
N GLN A 13 28.49 -8.86 23.83
CA GLN A 13 28.84 -8.98 25.25
C GLN A 13 28.85 -10.46 25.70
N GLU A 14 30.01 -10.96 26.13
CA GLU A 14 30.18 -12.34 26.60
C GLU A 14 29.15 -12.72 27.70
N GLY A 15 28.28 -13.67 27.38
CA GLY A 15 27.33 -14.27 28.31
C GLY A 15 25.91 -13.72 28.27
N PHE A 16 25.62 -12.75 27.41
CA PHE A 16 24.26 -12.22 27.17
C PHE A 16 23.83 -12.47 25.73
N ASN A 17 22.55 -12.75 25.54
CA ASN A 17 21.90 -12.82 24.24
C ASN A 17 20.86 -11.69 24.16
N LEU A 18 20.56 -11.25 22.95
CA LEU A 18 19.40 -10.39 22.75
C LEU A 18 18.12 -11.20 22.93
N GLY A 19 17.11 -10.61 23.52
CA GLY A 19 15.79 -11.23 23.62
C GLY A 19 15.12 -11.40 22.25
N THR A 20 14.05 -12.15 22.21
CA THR A 20 13.22 -12.32 21.01
C THR A 20 11.94 -11.52 21.17
N PRO A 21 11.35 -11.04 20.05
CA PRO A 21 10.05 -10.39 20.11
C PRO A 21 9.01 -11.30 20.76
N SER A 22 7.95 -10.71 21.32
CA SER A 22 6.85 -11.50 21.86
C SER A 22 6.11 -12.25 20.74
N ASP A 23 5.45 -13.37 21.07
CA ASP A 23 4.78 -14.27 20.12
C ASP A 23 3.69 -13.57 19.26
N ASN A 24 3.15 -12.46 19.74
CA ASN A 24 2.11 -11.69 19.05
C ASN A 24 2.66 -10.51 18.21
N ASN A 25 3.98 -10.31 18.14
CA ASN A 25 4.61 -9.19 17.43
C ASN A 25 4.17 -9.11 15.96
N ASP A 26 4.21 -10.22 15.22
CA ASP A 26 3.81 -10.26 13.81
C ASP A 26 2.33 -9.90 13.62
N SER A 27 1.46 -10.36 14.51
CA SER A 27 0.03 -10.04 14.47
C SER A 27 -0.22 -8.55 14.70
N ILE A 28 0.44 -7.98 15.73
CA ILE A 28 0.34 -6.54 16.03
C ILE A 28 0.91 -5.72 14.88
N GLY A 29 2.06 -6.12 14.30
CA GLY A 29 2.69 -5.46 13.16
C GLY A 29 1.80 -5.40 11.92
N ASN A 30 1.09 -6.50 11.62
CA ASN A 30 0.13 -6.56 10.52
C ASN A 30 -1.08 -5.62 10.76
N GLN A 31 -1.64 -5.62 11.96
CA GLN A 31 -2.73 -4.71 12.32
C GLN A 31 -2.28 -3.25 12.26
N LEU A 32 -1.10 -2.94 12.80
CA LEU A 32 -0.51 -1.61 12.78
C LEU A 32 -0.34 -1.10 11.33
N SER A 33 0.18 -1.93 10.44
CA SER A 33 0.32 -1.61 9.01
C SER A 33 -1.03 -1.30 8.37
N THR A 34 -2.06 -2.09 8.67
CA THR A 34 -3.43 -1.89 8.19
C THR A 34 -3.99 -0.55 8.67
N TYR A 35 -3.91 -0.27 9.98
CA TYR A 35 -4.42 0.98 10.55
C TYR A 35 -3.70 2.21 9.99
N ARG A 36 -2.37 2.17 9.84
CA ARG A 36 -1.58 3.25 9.22
C ARG A 36 -2.02 3.51 7.78
N SER A 37 -2.24 2.45 7.01
CA SER A 37 -2.70 2.57 5.63
C SER A 37 -4.07 3.25 5.56
N ILE A 38 -5.01 2.83 6.41
CA ILE A 38 -6.37 3.39 6.44
C ILE A 38 -6.36 4.86 6.89
N VAL A 39 -5.63 5.20 7.96
CA VAL A 39 -5.49 6.59 8.40
C VAL A 39 -4.91 7.47 7.29
N SER A 40 -3.91 6.97 6.57
CA SER A 40 -3.32 7.69 5.43
C SER A 40 -4.31 7.89 4.28
N GLN A 41 -5.14 6.89 3.97
CA GLN A 41 -6.10 6.95 2.85
C GLN A 41 -7.34 7.77 3.18
N THR A 42 -7.83 7.70 4.42
CA THR A 42 -9.02 8.43 4.89
C THR A 42 -8.72 9.87 5.30
N GLY A 43 -7.47 10.15 5.70
CA GLY A 43 -7.12 11.43 6.32
C GLY A 43 -7.76 11.61 7.69
N ALA A 44 -8.11 10.52 8.38
CA ALA A 44 -8.70 10.53 9.71
C ALA A 44 -7.83 11.34 10.69
N LYS A 45 -8.48 12.04 11.61
CA LYS A 45 -7.82 12.88 12.60
C LYS A 45 -8.16 12.37 14.00
N GLY A 46 -7.13 12.34 14.85
CA GLY A 46 -7.30 11.97 16.24
C GLY A 46 -8.19 12.95 17.03
N PRO A 47 -8.61 12.55 18.23
CA PRO A 47 -9.39 13.41 19.11
C PRO A 47 -8.59 14.68 19.49
N LEU A 48 -9.31 15.79 19.72
CA LEU A 48 -8.70 17.07 20.10
C LEU A 48 -8.11 17.06 21.51
N GLU A 49 -8.63 16.19 22.37
CA GLU A 49 -8.20 16.05 23.75
C GLU A 49 -7.56 14.67 23.98
N ALA A 50 -6.60 14.62 24.90
CA ALA A 50 -5.98 13.36 25.26
C ALA A 50 -7.00 12.41 25.91
N VAL A 51 -6.99 11.14 25.49
CA VAL A 51 -7.87 10.11 26.04
C VAL A 51 -7.13 9.24 27.06
N SER A 52 -7.86 8.66 28.01
CA SER A 52 -7.27 7.74 28.98
C SER A 52 -6.93 6.40 28.31
N MET A 53 -5.95 5.68 28.87
CA MET A 53 -5.56 4.37 28.38
C MET A 53 -6.70 3.34 28.46
N ASP A 54 -7.51 3.41 29.53
CA ASP A 54 -8.67 2.52 29.70
C ASP A 54 -9.72 2.76 28.61
N TYR A 55 -9.95 4.02 28.23
CA TYR A 55 -10.82 4.37 27.11
C TYR A 55 -10.24 3.82 25.80
N ALA A 56 -8.97 4.07 25.54
CA ALA A 56 -8.31 3.60 24.32
C ALA A 56 -8.40 2.06 24.15
N ARG A 57 -8.13 1.31 25.22
CA ARG A 57 -8.26 -0.16 25.22
C ARG A 57 -9.71 -0.62 25.06
N GLY A 58 -10.69 0.13 25.59
CA GLY A 58 -12.11 -0.16 25.41
C GLY A 58 -12.62 0.10 24.00
N THR A 59 -12.00 1.02 23.28
CA THR A 59 -12.38 1.38 21.90
C THR A 59 -12.01 0.30 20.91
N ILE A 60 -10.88 -0.40 21.08
CA ILE A 60 -10.47 -1.51 20.22
C ILE A 60 -11.21 -2.80 20.65
N SER A 61 -12.49 -2.88 20.32
CA SER A 61 -13.31 -4.08 20.47
C SER A 61 -13.23 -4.96 19.21
N GLN A 62 -13.67 -6.22 19.32
CA GLN A 62 -13.82 -7.08 18.15
C GLN A 62 -14.77 -6.48 17.12
N ASP A 63 -15.82 -5.79 17.56
CA ASP A 63 -16.78 -5.14 16.67
C ASP A 63 -16.13 -4.00 15.91
N PHE A 64 -15.28 -3.19 16.54
CA PHE A 64 -14.54 -2.13 15.88
C PHE A 64 -13.54 -2.69 14.86
N THR A 65 -12.81 -3.73 15.20
CA THR A 65 -11.90 -4.42 14.28
C THR A 65 -12.63 -4.92 13.04
N ALA A 66 -13.82 -5.50 13.19
CA ALA A 66 -14.64 -5.94 12.07
C ALA A 66 -15.09 -4.76 11.17
N THR A 67 -15.36 -3.58 11.75
CA THR A 67 -15.69 -2.38 10.95
C THR A 67 -14.48 -1.87 10.15
N VAL A 68 -13.28 -1.96 10.73
CA VAL A 68 -12.01 -1.64 10.04
C VAL A 68 -11.73 -2.61 8.90
N GLU A 69 -11.98 -3.91 9.08
CA GLU A 69 -11.86 -4.91 8.01
C GLU A 69 -12.83 -4.63 6.85
N ASN A 70 -14.07 -4.25 7.15
CA ASN A 70 -15.03 -3.83 6.13
C ASN A 70 -14.53 -2.63 5.33
N LEU A 71 -13.84 -1.69 5.97
CA LEU A 71 -13.24 -0.54 5.30
C LEU A 71 -12.12 -0.96 4.34
N VAL A 72 -11.28 -1.92 4.74
CA VAL A 72 -10.26 -2.52 3.85
C VAL A 72 -10.90 -3.13 2.61
N HIS A 73 -12.02 -3.85 2.77
CA HIS A 73 -12.77 -4.41 1.63
C HIS A 73 -13.33 -3.32 0.71
N MET A 74 -13.80 -2.19 1.26
CA MET A 74 -14.27 -1.05 0.45
C MET A 74 -13.13 -0.45 -0.37
N PHE A 75 -11.94 -0.26 0.19
CA PHE A 75 -10.77 0.22 -0.56
C PHE A 75 -10.35 -0.77 -1.66
N SER A 76 -10.31 -2.06 -1.34
CA SER A 76 -10.01 -3.09 -2.35
C SER A 76 -11.03 -3.09 -3.49
N ARG A 77 -12.32 -2.86 -3.21
CA ARG A 77 -13.36 -2.75 -4.24
C ARG A 77 -13.17 -1.50 -5.11
N ILE A 78 -12.76 -0.37 -4.50
CA ILE A 78 -12.42 0.86 -5.26
C ILE A 78 -11.30 0.58 -6.27
N ASP A 79 -10.25 -0.11 -5.87
CA ASP A 79 -9.13 -0.43 -6.76
C ASP A 79 -9.58 -1.36 -7.89
N GLN A 80 -10.39 -2.38 -7.60
CA GLN A 80 -11.00 -3.24 -8.62
C GLN A 80 -11.85 -2.44 -9.62
N ILE A 81 -12.73 -1.54 -9.12
CA ILE A 81 -13.56 -0.70 -9.99
C ILE A 81 -12.69 0.17 -10.90
N LYS A 82 -11.62 0.76 -10.39
CA LYS A 82 -10.70 1.57 -11.19
C LYS A 82 -10.03 0.76 -12.29
N ASP A 83 -9.61 -0.45 -12.00
CA ASP A 83 -9.02 -1.36 -12.99
C ASP A 83 -10.05 -1.79 -14.04
N GLU A 84 -11.28 -2.14 -13.63
CA GLU A 84 -12.39 -2.44 -14.52
C GLU A 84 -12.72 -1.25 -15.44
N MET A 85 -12.79 -0.03 -14.90
CA MET A 85 -13.04 1.19 -15.67
C MET A 85 -11.93 1.50 -16.68
N ASN A 86 -10.67 1.24 -16.33
CA ASN A 86 -9.54 1.39 -17.26
C ASN A 86 -9.65 0.41 -18.44
N ASN A 87 -9.97 -0.86 -18.17
CA ASN A 87 -10.17 -1.88 -19.19
C ASN A 87 -11.34 -1.52 -20.11
N ILE A 88 -12.47 -1.11 -19.54
CA ILE A 88 -13.67 -0.65 -20.26
C ILE A 88 -13.34 0.57 -21.13
N SER A 89 -12.57 1.52 -20.64
CA SER A 89 -12.16 2.69 -21.42
C SER A 89 -11.33 2.31 -22.63
N GLY A 90 -10.41 1.34 -22.50
CA GLY A 90 -9.65 0.79 -23.60
C GLY A 90 -10.54 0.06 -24.62
N GLU A 91 -11.54 -0.69 -24.15
CA GLU A 91 -12.50 -1.38 -25.01
C GLU A 91 -13.36 -0.38 -25.81
N ILE A 92 -13.89 0.67 -25.15
CA ILE A 92 -14.65 1.73 -25.83
C ILE A 92 -13.78 2.41 -26.91
N GLU A 93 -12.51 2.66 -26.64
CA GLU A 93 -11.62 3.27 -27.62
C GLU A 93 -11.47 2.38 -28.88
N VAL A 94 -11.29 1.08 -28.69
CA VAL A 94 -11.19 0.11 -29.80
C VAL A 94 -12.52 0.03 -30.55
N LEU A 95 -13.65 -0.14 -29.86
CA LEU A 95 -14.97 -0.18 -30.47
C LEU A 95 -15.29 1.11 -31.24
N THR A 96 -14.91 2.27 -30.70
CA THR A 96 -15.10 3.56 -31.37
C THR A 96 -14.31 3.66 -32.67
N LYS A 97 -13.11 3.08 -32.73
CA LYS A 97 -12.33 2.98 -33.97
C LYS A 97 -13.00 2.05 -34.98
N LEU A 98 -13.61 0.96 -34.53
CA LEU A 98 -14.24 -0.04 -35.38
C LEU A 98 -15.66 0.40 -35.88
N ALA A 99 -16.38 1.18 -35.12
CA ALA A 99 -17.76 1.60 -35.44
C ALA A 99 -17.95 2.15 -36.87
N PRO A 100 -17.03 2.98 -37.42
CA PRO A 100 -17.18 3.52 -38.76
C PRO A 100 -17.12 2.48 -39.89
N LEU A 101 -16.66 1.26 -39.62
CA LEU A 101 -16.66 0.17 -40.60
C LEU A 101 -18.08 -0.35 -40.91
N GLY A 102 -19.03 -0.18 -39.97
CA GLY A 102 -20.40 -0.65 -40.11
C GLY A 102 -20.54 -2.17 -40.19
N ILE A 103 -19.61 -2.91 -39.60
CA ILE A 103 -19.54 -4.37 -39.60
C ILE A 103 -19.75 -4.84 -38.16
N ASP A 104 -20.57 -5.87 -37.98
CA ASP A 104 -20.78 -6.47 -36.67
C ASP A 104 -19.51 -7.07 -36.09
N LEU A 105 -19.33 -6.98 -34.77
CA LEU A 105 -18.07 -7.31 -34.10
C LEU A 105 -17.66 -8.78 -34.30
N ASP A 106 -18.62 -9.69 -34.27
CA ASP A 106 -18.41 -11.13 -34.44
C ASP A 106 -17.91 -11.47 -35.87
N LEU A 107 -18.27 -10.64 -36.86
CA LEU A 107 -17.78 -10.80 -38.23
C LEU A 107 -16.31 -10.38 -38.41
N LEU A 108 -15.84 -9.45 -37.56
CA LEU A 108 -14.45 -8.96 -37.58
C LEU A 108 -13.43 -10.00 -37.12
N GLY A 109 -13.85 -10.96 -36.29
CA GLY A 109 -12.98 -12.03 -35.78
C GLY A 109 -12.58 -13.08 -36.80
N GLY A 110 -13.22 -13.10 -37.97
CA GLY A 110 -13.02 -14.13 -39.00
C GLY A 110 -13.69 -15.46 -38.66
N TYR A 111 -13.54 -16.44 -39.56
CA TYR A 111 -14.11 -17.79 -39.47
C TYR A 111 -13.10 -18.84 -39.89
N SER A 112 -13.38 -20.10 -39.68
CA SER A 112 -12.51 -21.21 -40.08
C SER A 112 -12.17 -21.21 -41.62
N SER A 113 -13.04 -20.63 -42.44
CA SER A 113 -12.88 -20.50 -43.88
C SER A 113 -12.47 -19.10 -44.35
N ILE A 114 -12.43 -18.10 -43.46
CA ILE A 114 -12.13 -16.71 -43.78
C ILE A 114 -11.16 -16.17 -42.73
N THR A 115 -10.00 -15.74 -43.20
CA THR A 115 -9.04 -15.01 -42.35
C THR A 115 -9.38 -13.53 -42.37
N SER A 116 -9.43 -12.90 -41.22
CA SER A 116 -9.62 -11.46 -41.06
C SER A 116 -8.32 -10.79 -40.60
N PHE A 117 -8.06 -9.61 -41.12
CA PHE A 117 -7.03 -8.68 -40.64
C PHE A 117 -7.74 -7.36 -40.35
N VAL A 118 -7.75 -6.97 -39.11
CA VAL A 118 -8.39 -5.71 -38.68
C VAL A 118 -7.36 -4.89 -37.91
N GLY A 119 -7.21 -3.64 -38.30
CA GLY A 119 -6.22 -2.77 -37.65
C GLY A 119 -6.15 -1.38 -38.27
N THR A 120 -5.15 -0.63 -37.88
CA THR A 120 -4.85 0.69 -38.44
C THR A 120 -3.78 0.60 -39.49
N CYS A 121 -3.88 1.44 -40.54
CA CYS A 121 -2.92 1.49 -41.62
C CYS A 121 -2.45 2.93 -41.86
N LEU A 122 -1.13 3.14 -41.86
CA LEU A 122 -0.54 4.46 -42.12
C LEU A 122 -0.77 4.98 -43.55
N LYS A 123 -0.93 4.07 -44.51
CA LYS A 123 -1.10 4.40 -45.94
C LYS A 123 -2.25 3.58 -46.54
N PRO A 124 -3.49 3.82 -46.12
CA PRO A 124 -4.63 3.04 -46.60
C PRO A 124 -4.85 3.15 -48.10
N SER A 125 -4.49 4.27 -48.72
CA SER A 125 -4.58 4.46 -50.18
C SER A 125 -3.76 3.44 -50.99
N GLN A 126 -2.63 2.96 -50.48
CA GLN A 126 -1.84 1.95 -51.16
C GLN A 126 -2.57 0.61 -51.30
N ILE A 127 -3.49 0.33 -50.37
CA ILE A 127 -4.28 -0.91 -50.37
C ILE A 127 -5.59 -0.68 -51.13
N THR A 128 -6.25 0.47 -50.93
CA THR A 128 -7.54 0.79 -51.59
C THR A 128 -7.42 0.94 -53.10
N ASP A 129 -6.29 1.45 -53.60
CA ASP A 129 -6.08 1.68 -55.04
C ASP A 129 -5.70 0.39 -55.79
N MET A 130 -5.46 -0.70 -55.08
CA MET A 130 -5.11 -2.00 -55.68
C MET A 130 -6.34 -2.76 -56.14
N LYS A 131 -6.21 -3.42 -57.27
CA LYS A 131 -7.22 -4.38 -57.74
C LYS A 131 -7.11 -5.66 -56.92
N LEU A 132 -8.04 -5.82 -55.97
CA LEU A 132 -8.09 -6.97 -55.09
C LEU A 132 -8.42 -8.26 -55.89
N PRO A 133 -7.78 -9.39 -55.57
CA PRO A 133 -8.14 -10.66 -56.19
C PRO A 133 -9.53 -11.12 -55.77
N GLU A 134 -10.10 -12.01 -56.59
CA GLU A 134 -11.38 -12.66 -56.27
C GLU A 134 -11.27 -13.43 -54.95
N GLY A 135 -12.23 -13.25 -54.04
CA GLY A 135 -12.21 -13.86 -52.71
C GLY A 135 -11.52 -13.02 -51.61
N VAL A 136 -11.15 -11.77 -51.91
CA VAL A 136 -10.70 -10.78 -50.94
C VAL A 136 -11.72 -9.63 -50.85
N LEU A 137 -12.20 -9.36 -49.65
CA LEU A 137 -13.08 -8.22 -49.35
C LEU A 137 -12.33 -7.25 -48.44
N MET A 138 -12.57 -5.97 -48.61
CA MET A 138 -11.97 -4.93 -47.77
C MET A 138 -13.01 -3.87 -47.42
N ALA A 139 -13.00 -3.49 -46.15
CA ALA A 139 -13.70 -2.32 -45.63
C ALA A 139 -12.69 -1.35 -45.04
N THR A 140 -12.81 -0.10 -45.35
CA THR A 140 -11.90 0.94 -44.83
C THR A 140 -12.67 2.18 -44.42
N ASN A 141 -12.22 2.81 -43.34
CA ASN A 141 -12.67 4.13 -42.97
C ASN A 141 -11.50 4.88 -42.32
N ASN A 142 -11.06 5.98 -42.96
CA ASN A 142 -9.86 6.74 -42.56
C ASN A 142 -8.62 5.81 -42.53
N ASP A 143 -8.06 5.59 -41.34
CA ASP A 143 -6.90 4.78 -41.06
C ASP A 143 -7.24 3.33 -40.66
N ILE A 144 -8.52 3.04 -40.38
CA ILE A 144 -8.99 1.69 -40.04
C ILE A 144 -9.22 0.88 -41.32
N VAL A 145 -8.68 -0.31 -41.32
CA VAL A 145 -8.77 -1.29 -42.42
C VAL A 145 -9.19 -2.64 -41.87
N ALA A 146 -10.22 -3.22 -42.45
CA ALA A 146 -10.61 -4.61 -42.28
C ALA A 146 -10.51 -5.35 -43.59
N VAL A 147 -9.71 -6.41 -43.66
CA VAL A 147 -9.53 -7.26 -44.81
C VAL A 147 -9.97 -8.68 -44.49
N PHE A 148 -10.81 -9.23 -45.31
CA PHE A 148 -11.30 -10.61 -45.23
C PHE A 148 -10.86 -11.38 -46.44
N CYS A 149 -10.18 -12.47 -46.25
CA CYS A 149 -9.66 -13.28 -47.37
C CYS A 149 -9.77 -14.77 -47.09
N THR A 150 -9.82 -15.55 -48.18
CA THR A 150 -9.67 -16.99 -48.06
C THR A 150 -8.24 -17.37 -47.64
N PRO A 151 -8.02 -18.53 -47.01
CA PRO A 151 -6.68 -18.95 -46.56
C PRO A 151 -5.60 -18.96 -47.67
N GLN A 152 -6.03 -19.10 -48.91
CA GLN A 152 -5.13 -19.05 -50.07
C GLN A 152 -4.48 -17.67 -50.26
N HIS A 153 -5.14 -16.61 -49.92
CA HIS A 153 -4.68 -15.23 -50.07
C HIS A 153 -4.05 -14.65 -48.79
N GLN A 154 -4.07 -15.40 -47.69
CA GLN A 154 -3.60 -14.93 -46.40
C GLN A 154 -2.15 -14.42 -46.42
N ALA A 155 -1.22 -15.20 -46.95
CA ALA A 155 0.19 -14.82 -47.00
C ALA A 155 0.44 -13.56 -47.85
N MET A 156 -0.26 -13.46 -48.99
CA MET A 156 -0.16 -12.28 -49.87
C MET A 156 -0.70 -11.04 -49.16
N MET A 157 -1.85 -11.13 -48.50
CA MET A 157 -2.47 -10.01 -47.83
C MET A 157 -1.67 -9.58 -46.57
N SER A 158 -1.11 -10.53 -45.80
CA SER A 158 -0.21 -10.23 -44.69
C SER A 158 1.00 -9.40 -45.15
N SER A 159 1.68 -9.84 -46.19
CA SER A 159 2.86 -9.14 -46.75
C SER A 159 2.53 -7.73 -47.27
N LEU A 160 1.36 -7.59 -47.91
CA LEU A 160 0.88 -6.30 -48.39
C LEU A 160 0.57 -5.34 -47.26
N LEU A 161 -0.14 -5.81 -46.23
CA LEU A 161 -0.51 -5.02 -45.04
C LEU A 161 0.73 -4.58 -44.28
N GLU A 162 1.71 -5.46 -44.08
CA GLU A 162 2.99 -5.13 -43.44
C GLU A 162 3.74 -4.02 -44.22
N SER A 163 3.78 -4.10 -45.55
CA SER A 163 4.43 -3.07 -46.39
C SER A 163 3.74 -1.71 -46.34
N SER A 164 2.45 -1.68 -46.00
CA SER A 164 1.61 -0.48 -45.89
C SER A 164 1.59 0.13 -44.49
N GLY A 165 2.38 -0.41 -43.55
CA GLY A 165 2.44 0.05 -42.16
C GLY A 165 1.17 -0.30 -41.34
N PHE A 166 0.62 -1.49 -41.62
CA PHE A 166 -0.53 -2.01 -40.88
C PHE A 166 -0.14 -2.38 -39.44
N GLN A 167 -0.95 -1.98 -38.51
CA GLN A 167 -0.86 -2.35 -37.09
C GLN A 167 -2.15 -3.09 -36.71
N PRO A 168 -2.07 -4.37 -36.33
CA PRO A 168 -3.24 -5.13 -35.95
C PRO A 168 -3.89 -4.52 -34.70
N LEU A 169 -5.21 -4.52 -34.68
CA LEU A 169 -6.02 -4.10 -33.55
C LEU A 169 -6.56 -5.34 -32.83
N GLU A 170 -6.43 -5.39 -31.52
CA GLU A 170 -7.02 -6.45 -30.71
C GLU A 170 -8.53 -6.20 -30.61
N ILE A 171 -9.31 -7.13 -31.16
CA ILE A 171 -10.78 -6.99 -31.24
C ILE A 171 -11.36 -7.49 -29.92
N PRO A 172 -12.16 -6.69 -29.19
CA PRO A 172 -12.87 -7.15 -28.00
C PRO A 172 -13.80 -8.33 -28.30
N SER A 173 -14.06 -9.13 -27.28
CA SER A 173 -15.04 -10.22 -27.38
C SER A 173 -16.45 -9.65 -27.37
N GLY A 174 -17.29 -10.04 -28.31
CA GLY A 174 -18.68 -9.58 -28.38
C GLY A 174 -19.39 -10.05 -29.64
N GLN A 175 -20.69 -9.83 -29.70
CA GLN A 175 -21.55 -10.14 -30.85
C GLN A 175 -22.48 -8.99 -31.15
N GLY A 176 -22.73 -8.77 -32.44
CA GLY A 176 -23.67 -7.79 -32.94
C GLY A 176 -23.07 -6.42 -33.26
N SER A 177 -23.93 -5.44 -33.36
CA SER A 177 -23.63 -4.09 -33.80
C SER A 177 -22.63 -3.37 -32.88
N VAL A 178 -21.54 -2.87 -33.42
CA VAL A 178 -20.53 -2.14 -32.65
C VAL A 178 -21.08 -0.90 -31.95
N PRO A 179 -21.98 -0.08 -32.53
CA PRO A 179 -22.62 1.02 -31.83
C PRO A 179 -23.44 0.61 -30.60
N ASP A 180 -24.16 -0.53 -30.69
CA ASP A 180 -24.94 -1.03 -29.55
C ASP A 180 -24.01 -1.51 -28.42
N LEU A 181 -22.92 -2.20 -28.78
CA LEU A 181 -21.90 -2.62 -27.83
C LEU A 181 -21.22 -1.43 -27.12
N ILE A 182 -20.93 -0.35 -27.85
CA ILE A 182 -20.42 0.89 -27.24
C ILE A 182 -21.43 1.41 -26.21
N GLN A 183 -22.71 1.45 -26.55
CA GLN A 183 -23.73 1.94 -25.62
C GLN A 183 -23.84 1.07 -24.37
N ASP A 184 -23.80 -0.26 -24.53
CA ASP A 184 -23.84 -1.19 -23.41
C ASP A 184 -22.59 -1.05 -22.51
N THR A 185 -21.41 -0.92 -23.10
CA THR A 185 -20.16 -0.73 -22.39
C THR A 185 -20.13 0.63 -21.63
N VAL A 186 -20.67 1.69 -22.23
CA VAL A 186 -20.84 3.00 -21.57
C VAL A 186 -21.84 2.91 -20.39
N ASN A 187 -22.88 2.12 -20.52
CA ASN A 187 -23.83 1.90 -19.42
C ASN A 187 -23.13 1.22 -18.23
N VAL A 188 -22.34 0.16 -18.49
CA VAL A 188 -21.53 -0.52 -17.44
C VAL A 188 -20.55 0.47 -16.79
N GLN A 189 -19.85 1.29 -17.57
CA GLN A 189 -18.96 2.31 -17.04
C GLN A 189 -19.69 3.31 -16.14
N THR A 190 -20.91 3.66 -16.49
CA THR A 190 -21.76 4.56 -15.70
C THR A 190 -22.17 3.91 -14.36
N GLU A 191 -22.55 2.63 -14.39
CA GLU A 191 -22.88 1.86 -13.18
C GLU A 191 -21.69 1.74 -12.23
N LEU A 192 -20.50 1.42 -12.75
CA LEU A 192 -19.27 1.39 -11.97
C LEU A 192 -18.92 2.75 -11.36
N SER A 193 -19.11 3.83 -12.11
CA SER A 193 -18.90 5.19 -11.59
C SER A 193 -19.85 5.52 -10.44
N GLN A 194 -21.10 5.08 -10.51
CA GLN A 194 -22.08 5.27 -9.44
C GLN A 194 -21.74 4.42 -8.21
N GLU A 195 -21.29 3.18 -8.43
CA GLU A 195 -20.81 2.31 -7.34
C GLU A 195 -19.62 2.95 -6.64
N LEU A 196 -18.64 3.47 -7.40
CA LEU A 196 -17.46 4.16 -6.87
C LEU A 196 -17.85 5.31 -5.94
N VAL A 197 -18.71 6.23 -6.42
CA VAL A 197 -19.20 7.37 -5.61
C VAL A 197 -19.93 6.89 -4.36
N SER A 198 -20.72 5.82 -4.47
CA SER A 198 -21.42 5.24 -3.31
C SER A 198 -20.46 4.71 -2.25
N ILE A 199 -19.40 4.01 -2.67
CA ILE A 199 -18.39 3.47 -1.75
C ILE A 199 -17.59 4.61 -1.13
N GLU A 200 -17.12 5.59 -1.90
CA GLU A 200 -16.41 6.76 -1.40
C GLU A 200 -17.24 7.53 -0.35
N THR A 201 -18.54 7.69 -0.60
CA THR A 201 -19.46 8.32 0.37
C THR A 201 -19.55 7.49 1.67
N LYS A 202 -19.62 6.17 1.58
CA LYS A 202 -19.64 5.31 2.77
C LYS A 202 -18.35 5.41 3.57
N ILE A 203 -17.20 5.44 2.89
CA ILE A 203 -15.90 5.62 3.53
C ILE A 203 -15.82 6.98 4.24
N GLN A 204 -16.29 8.04 3.57
CA GLN A 204 -16.31 9.37 4.17
C GLN A 204 -17.18 9.41 5.45
N ASN A 205 -18.41 8.90 5.37
CA ASN A 205 -19.32 8.85 6.52
C ASN A 205 -18.73 8.03 7.67
N TRP A 206 -18.14 6.87 7.37
CA TRP A 206 -17.46 6.05 8.35
C TRP A 206 -16.28 6.81 9.00
N THR A 207 -15.49 7.53 8.20
CA THR A 207 -14.36 8.31 8.69
C THR A 207 -14.80 9.45 9.61
N GLU A 208 -15.90 10.11 9.29
CA GLU A 208 -16.49 11.16 10.14
C GLU A 208 -16.98 10.61 11.48
N GLU A 209 -17.54 9.39 11.48
CA GLU A 209 -18.05 8.73 12.68
C GLU A 209 -16.96 8.09 13.55
N HIS A 210 -15.99 7.39 12.93
CA HIS A 210 -15.04 6.52 13.59
C HIS A 210 -13.57 6.94 13.44
N GLY A 211 -13.29 8.02 12.74
CA GLY A 211 -11.91 8.41 12.44
C GLY A 211 -11.07 8.74 13.68
N ALA A 212 -11.69 9.32 14.70
CA ALA A 212 -11.00 9.59 15.98
C ALA A 212 -10.66 8.29 16.70
N GLU A 213 -11.57 7.33 16.72
CA GLU A 213 -11.37 6.00 17.32
C GLU A 213 -10.27 5.22 16.57
N LEU A 214 -10.24 5.33 15.25
CA LEU A 214 -9.20 4.73 14.42
C LEU A 214 -7.80 5.27 14.78
N CYS A 215 -7.67 6.57 14.98
CA CYS A 215 -6.40 7.18 15.38
C CYS A 215 -5.98 6.77 16.80
N VAL A 216 -6.93 6.68 17.72
CA VAL A 216 -6.67 6.16 19.08
C VAL A 216 -6.19 4.70 19.00
N GLY A 217 -6.85 3.90 18.17
CA GLY A 217 -6.45 2.52 17.92
C GLY A 217 -5.06 2.39 17.32
N LEU A 218 -4.71 3.27 16.40
CA LEU A 218 -3.37 3.34 15.80
C LEU A 218 -2.30 3.62 16.87
N GLU A 219 -2.50 4.64 17.72
CA GLU A 219 -1.56 4.98 18.80
C GLU A 219 -1.40 3.82 19.78
N LEU A 220 -2.49 3.12 20.11
CA LEU A 220 -2.43 1.97 21.01
C LEU A 220 -1.63 0.81 20.37
N LEU A 221 -1.87 0.51 19.08
CA LEU A 221 -1.11 -0.51 18.35
C LEU A 221 0.38 -0.15 18.23
N GLU A 222 0.72 1.12 18.08
CA GLU A 222 2.12 1.59 18.09
C GLU A 222 2.79 1.36 19.45
N MET A 223 2.07 1.57 20.53
CA MET A 223 2.57 1.26 21.87
C MET A 223 2.73 -0.23 22.09
N ASP A 224 1.70 -1.04 21.77
CA ASP A 224 1.74 -2.49 21.92
C ASP A 224 2.84 -3.13 21.05
N PHE A 225 3.06 -2.60 19.83
CA PHE A 225 4.14 -3.03 18.95
C PHE A 225 5.52 -2.71 19.56
N SER A 226 5.69 -1.49 20.07
CA SER A 226 6.92 -1.08 20.75
C SER A 226 7.19 -1.92 22.01
N GLU A 227 6.15 -2.28 22.77
CA GLU A 227 6.26 -3.17 23.92
C GLU A 227 6.65 -4.60 23.46
N SER A 228 6.09 -5.09 22.37
CA SER A 228 6.39 -6.43 21.84
C SER A 228 7.81 -6.56 21.29
N GLU A 229 8.41 -5.47 20.82
CA GLU A 229 9.80 -5.39 20.36
C GLU A 229 10.80 -5.11 21.49
N ALA A 230 10.34 -4.64 22.65
CA ALA A 230 11.24 -4.28 23.74
C ALA A 230 12.25 -5.39 24.12
N PRO A 231 11.89 -6.69 24.14
CA PRO A 231 12.85 -7.74 24.47
C PRO A 231 14.05 -7.82 23.53
N VAL A 232 13.94 -7.43 22.26
CA VAL A 232 15.03 -7.44 21.28
C VAL A 232 16.14 -6.45 21.65
N LYS A 233 15.82 -5.45 22.43
CA LYS A 233 16.74 -4.38 22.86
C LYS A 233 17.35 -4.60 24.22
N ILE A 234 17.02 -5.72 24.86
CA ILE A 234 17.39 -6.05 26.25
C ILE A 234 18.35 -7.21 26.24
N ALA A 235 19.40 -7.13 27.06
CA ALA A 235 20.31 -8.23 27.29
C ALA A 235 19.65 -9.28 28.21
N VAL A 236 19.56 -10.52 27.73
CA VAL A 236 18.94 -11.63 28.48
C VAL A 236 19.93 -12.78 28.70
N THR A 237 19.75 -13.48 29.81
CA THR A 237 20.36 -14.76 30.08
C THR A 237 19.28 -15.81 30.27
N ASP A 238 19.65 -17.07 30.53
CA ASP A 238 18.68 -18.14 30.80
C ASP A 238 17.75 -17.84 32.02
N HIS A 239 18.13 -16.93 32.90
CA HIS A 239 17.45 -16.72 34.19
C HIS A 239 17.19 -15.25 34.54
N THR A 240 17.83 -14.31 33.83
CA THR A 240 17.76 -12.88 34.18
C THR A 240 17.77 -12.04 32.90
N PHE A 241 17.43 -10.79 33.04
CA PHE A 241 17.62 -9.76 32.03
C PHE A 241 18.28 -8.53 32.68
N VAL A 242 18.97 -7.74 31.87
CA VAL A 242 19.58 -6.48 32.29
C VAL A 242 19.05 -5.36 31.40
N ILE A 243 18.65 -4.28 32.05
CA ILE A 243 18.20 -3.07 31.37
C ILE A 243 19.02 -1.89 31.89
N ASP A 244 19.65 -1.16 30.97
CA ASP A 244 20.30 0.09 31.25
C ASP A 244 19.46 1.22 30.68
N GLY A 245 19.26 2.26 31.47
CA GLY A 245 18.44 3.37 31.05
C GLY A 245 18.83 4.70 31.66
N TRP A 246 18.43 5.77 31.03
CA TRP A 246 18.65 7.13 31.49
C TRP A 246 17.38 7.71 32.10
N VAL A 247 17.53 8.38 33.24
CA VAL A 247 16.45 9.07 33.93
C VAL A 247 16.94 10.46 34.35
N THR A 248 16.04 11.43 34.39
CA THR A 248 16.33 12.73 35.00
C THR A 248 16.44 12.62 36.51
N ASP A 249 17.39 13.33 37.11
CA ASP A 249 17.64 13.25 38.57
C ASP A 249 16.41 13.57 39.42
N ASP A 250 15.61 14.52 38.96
CA ASP A 250 14.36 14.95 39.64
C ASP A 250 13.28 13.85 39.71
N ARG A 251 13.39 12.81 38.83
CA ARG A 251 12.44 11.71 38.78
C ARG A 251 13.06 10.35 39.15
N SER A 252 14.32 10.34 39.49
CA SER A 252 15.04 9.08 39.80
C SER A 252 14.41 8.31 40.97
N GLU A 253 14.05 8.98 42.06
CA GLU A 253 13.40 8.34 43.21
C GLU A 253 12.05 7.74 42.84
N GLU A 254 11.22 8.46 42.09
CA GLU A 254 9.91 7.98 41.59
C GLU A 254 10.05 6.71 40.74
N VAL A 255 11.04 6.70 39.82
CA VAL A 255 11.30 5.59 38.95
C VAL A 255 11.84 4.36 39.69
N ILE A 256 12.78 4.56 40.65
CA ILE A 256 13.33 3.49 41.47
C ILE A 256 12.22 2.87 42.34
N GLU A 257 11.35 3.69 42.93
CA GLU A 257 10.23 3.21 43.76
C GLU A 257 9.24 2.38 42.93
N ALA A 258 8.94 2.83 41.68
CA ALA A 258 8.05 2.15 40.78
C ALA A 258 8.62 0.81 40.23
N LEU A 259 9.93 0.70 40.09
CA LEU A 259 10.59 -0.49 39.55
C LEU A 259 10.95 -1.52 40.63
N ASN A 260 11.17 -1.09 41.85
CA ASN A 260 11.60 -1.94 42.95
C ASN A 260 10.77 -3.21 43.21
N PRO A 261 9.43 -3.22 42.99
CA PRO A 261 8.62 -4.44 43.11
C PRO A 261 8.91 -5.51 42.02
N TYR A 262 9.50 -5.11 40.90
CA TYR A 262 9.69 -5.95 39.71
C TYR A 262 11.14 -6.34 39.47
N CYS A 263 12.10 -5.71 40.13
CA CYS A 263 13.52 -5.87 39.93
C CYS A 263 14.20 -6.51 41.14
N GLN A 264 15.17 -7.38 40.87
CA GLN A 264 15.97 -7.98 41.96
C GLN A 264 17.09 -7.05 42.42
N HIS A 265 17.57 -6.20 41.53
CA HIS A 265 18.68 -5.30 41.76
C HIS A 265 18.47 -4.03 40.94
N ILE A 266 18.73 -2.87 41.51
CA ILE A 266 18.71 -1.58 40.83
C ILE A 266 19.94 -0.80 41.29
N GLU A 267 20.81 -0.47 40.35
CA GLU A 267 21.93 0.43 40.55
C GLU A 267 21.61 1.79 39.93
N TYR A 268 22.05 2.84 40.61
CA TYR A 268 21.82 4.20 40.21
C TYR A 268 23.11 5.00 40.30
N GLU A 269 23.56 5.55 39.18
CA GLU A 269 24.74 6.38 39.08
C GLU A 269 24.38 7.79 38.58
N PRO A 270 24.53 8.84 39.44
CA PRO A 270 24.35 10.22 38.98
C PRO A 270 25.51 10.60 38.06
N VAL A 271 25.18 10.92 36.81
CA VAL A 271 26.18 11.37 35.84
C VAL A 271 26.32 12.88 35.92
N LYS A 272 27.48 13.35 36.37
CA LYS A 272 27.79 14.79 36.36
C LYS A 272 27.91 15.26 34.94
N PRO A 273 27.18 16.35 34.51
CA PRO A 273 27.39 16.91 33.19
C PRO A 273 28.88 17.29 33.05
N SER A 274 29.60 16.55 32.24
CA SER A 274 30.95 16.98 31.84
C SER A 274 30.78 18.27 31.05
N ILE A 275 31.26 19.37 31.58
CA ILE A 275 31.45 20.61 30.85
C ILE A 275 32.26 20.24 29.62
N LEU A 276 31.68 20.46 28.43
CA LEU A 276 32.31 20.20 27.14
C LEU A 276 33.61 21.04 27.06
N ASP A 277 34.71 20.47 27.50
CA ASP A 277 36.05 21.00 27.18
C ASP A 277 36.39 20.49 25.77
N HIS A 278 36.32 21.40 24.83
CA HIS A 278 36.89 21.22 23.50
C HIS A 278 38.41 21.14 23.64
N HIS A 279 39.01 19.96 23.75
CA HIS A 279 40.37 19.72 23.26
C HIS A 279 40.63 18.20 23.08
N HIS A 280 41.15 17.93 21.87
CA HIS A 280 41.72 16.68 21.38
C HIS A 280 42.55 15.88 22.44
N HIS A 281 42.31 14.58 22.54
CA HIS A 281 43.24 13.50 22.24
C HIS A 281 42.73 12.14 22.79
N ASP A 282 42.85 11.14 21.92
CA ASP A 282 42.69 9.71 22.13
C ASP A 282 42.95 9.21 23.54
N HIS A 283 41.96 8.53 24.14
CA HIS A 283 42.10 7.31 24.90
C HIS A 283 40.70 6.69 25.13
N HIS A 284 40.57 5.43 24.83
CA HIS A 284 39.39 4.61 25.07
C HIS A 284 39.00 4.63 26.56
N SER A 285 38.08 5.48 26.92
CA SER A 285 37.20 5.34 28.07
C SER A 285 35.78 5.40 27.58
N SER A 286 35.09 4.27 27.61
CA SER A 286 33.68 4.17 27.25
C SER A 286 32.78 4.74 28.37
N GLU A 287 32.83 6.05 28.59
CA GLU A 287 31.78 6.68 29.40
C GLU A 287 30.47 6.69 28.62
N PRO A 288 29.39 6.18 29.19
CA PRO A 288 28.09 6.16 28.54
C PRO A 288 27.62 7.60 28.26
N LYS A 289 27.32 7.89 26.99
CA LYS A 289 26.85 9.21 26.57
C LYS A 289 25.33 9.28 26.67
N PRO A 290 24.76 10.30 27.32
CA PRO A 290 23.31 10.47 27.41
C PRO A 290 22.70 10.65 26.00
N PRO A 291 21.49 10.13 25.77
CA PRO A 291 20.81 10.23 24.49
C PRO A 291 20.37 11.69 24.22
N VAL A 292 20.41 12.09 22.95
CA VAL A 292 20.05 13.44 22.47
C VAL A 292 18.60 13.83 22.83
N ALA A 293 17.73 12.85 23.08
CA ALA A 293 16.32 13.06 23.42
C ALA A 293 16.10 13.84 24.75
N PHE A 294 17.10 13.92 25.62
CA PHE A 294 16.97 14.65 26.88
C PHE A 294 17.36 16.15 26.77
N GLY A 295 17.91 16.58 25.66
CA GLY A 295 18.27 17.99 25.43
C GLY A 295 19.19 18.57 26.52
N ASP A 296 19.04 19.89 26.82
CA ASP A 296 19.77 20.61 27.89
C ASP A 296 19.17 20.41 29.29
N HIS A 297 18.51 19.29 29.54
CA HIS A 297 18.03 18.98 30.89
C HIS A 297 19.22 18.71 31.81
N GLY A 298 19.18 19.36 32.97
CA GLY A 298 20.20 19.25 34.03
C GLY A 298 20.53 17.80 34.38
N ALA A 299 21.20 17.53 35.44
CA ALA A 299 21.74 16.23 35.83
C ALA A 299 20.87 15.01 35.40
N LEU A 300 21.50 14.09 34.71
CA LEU A 300 20.95 12.79 34.29
C LEU A 300 21.61 11.67 35.09
N SER A 301 20.87 10.64 35.35
CA SER A 301 21.39 9.45 36.04
C SER A 301 21.22 8.21 35.18
N LEU A 302 22.20 7.33 35.21
CA LEU A 302 22.14 6.00 34.61
C LEU A 302 21.55 5.02 35.61
N ILE A 303 20.58 4.25 35.19
CA ILE A 303 19.94 3.18 35.97
C ILE A 303 20.30 1.84 35.34
N HIS A 304 20.82 0.92 36.15
CA HIS A 304 21.05 -0.48 35.81
C HIS A 304 20.03 -1.34 36.58
N ILE A 305 19.30 -2.20 35.88
CA ILE A 305 18.25 -3.04 36.44
C ILE A 305 18.53 -4.50 36.12
#